data_c666deb4a4c83596d2a2dd80e45518f0
#
_entry.id   c666deb4a4c83596d2a2dd80e45518f0
#
_cell.length_a   1.000
_cell.length_b   1.000
_cell.length_c   1.000
_cell.angle_alpha   90.00
_cell.angle_beta   90.00
_cell.angle_gamma   90.00
#
_symmetry.space_group_name_H-M   'P 1'
#
loop_
_entity.id
_entity.type
_entity.pdbx_description
1 polymer ?
#
loop_
_entity_poly.entity_id
_entity_poly.type
_entity_poly.pdbx_seq_one_letter_code
_entity_poly.pdbx_strand_id
1 'polypeptide(L)'
;MFELDRITFHPNIMGGQACIRGMRVTVSLILNLVANQMTTDDILEAYPYLEAEDIQQALRYAAWLAEEKVYELAEVRTNGYGRINQPQPRLYV
;
A
#
# COMPACT_ATOMS: atom_id res chain seq x y z
N MET A 1 13.48 -7.63 -8.37
CA MET A 1 12.12 -7.49 -8.16
C MET A 1 11.63 -8.47 -7.14
N PHE A 2 10.78 -8.03 -6.29
CA PHE A 2 10.31 -8.92 -5.28
C PHE A 2 9.06 -9.61 -5.76
N GLU A 3 8.72 -10.69 -5.11
CA GLU A 3 7.57 -11.44 -5.47
C GLU A 3 6.38 -11.02 -4.64
N LEU A 4 5.25 -10.87 -5.30
CA LEU A 4 4.01 -10.50 -4.64
C LEU A 4 2.97 -11.56 -4.90
N ASP A 5 3.32 -12.79 -4.55
CA ASP A 5 2.45 -13.93 -4.88
C ASP A 5 1.17 -13.95 -4.08
N ARG A 6 1.05 -13.11 -3.08
CA ARG A 6 -0.18 -13.03 -2.30
C ARG A 6 -1.10 -11.92 -2.76
N ILE A 7 -0.66 -11.08 -3.67
CA ILE A 7 -1.47 -9.99 -4.18
C ILE A 7 -2.16 -10.48 -5.45
N THR A 8 -3.48 -10.43 -5.46
CA THR A 8 -4.24 -10.97 -6.58
C THR A 8 -5.20 -9.93 -7.12
N PHE A 9 -5.49 -10.07 -8.40
CA PHE A 9 -6.42 -9.19 -9.09
C PHE A 9 -7.42 -10.07 -9.80
N HIS A 10 -8.66 -10.03 -9.34
CA HIS A 10 -9.68 -10.87 -9.92
C HIS A 10 -10.87 -9.98 -10.28
N PRO A 11 -11.31 -9.98 -11.53
CA PRO A 11 -12.33 -9.01 -11.96
C PRO A 11 -13.63 -9.13 -11.16
N ASN A 12 -13.91 -10.30 -10.65
CA ASN A 12 -15.16 -10.52 -9.93
C ASN A 12 -15.03 -10.35 -8.42
N ILE A 13 -13.87 -9.96 -7.95
CA ILE A 13 -13.65 -9.78 -6.52
C ILE A 13 -13.28 -8.33 -6.28
N MET A 14 -14.10 -7.63 -5.52
CA MET A 14 -13.86 -6.24 -5.14
C MET A 14 -13.57 -5.36 -6.34
N GLY A 15 -14.25 -5.65 -7.46
CA GLY A 15 -14.11 -4.83 -8.64
C GLY A 15 -12.75 -4.89 -9.32
N GLY A 16 -12.01 -5.94 -9.09
CA GLY A 16 -10.68 -6.08 -9.69
C GLY A 16 -9.58 -5.38 -8.94
N GLN A 17 -9.87 -4.86 -7.76
CA GLN A 17 -8.84 -4.22 -6.95
C GLN A 17 -7.83 -5.24 -6.45
N ALA A 18 -6.66 -4.74 -6.08
CA ALA A 18 -5.64 -5.62 -5.49
C ALA A 18 -6.15 -6.19 -4.19
N CYS A 19 -6.14 -7.49 -4.06
CA CYS A 19 -6.64 -8.19 -2.89
C CYS A 19 -5.61 -9.19 -2.40
N ILE A 20 -5.89 -9.75 -1.23
CA ILE A 20 -5.00 -10.73 -0.61
C ILE A 20 -5.50 -12.13 -0.91
N ARG A 21 -4.67 -12.91 -1.60
CA ARG A 21 -4.90 -14.35 -1.83
C ARG A 21 -6.31 -14.67 -2.31
N GLY A 22 -6.84 -13.86 -3.22
CA GLY A 22 -8.16 -14.09 -3.77
C GLY A 22 -9.31 -13.85 -2.81
N MET A 23 -9.02 -13.28 -1.64
CA MET A 23 -10.06 -13.00 -0.66
C MET A 23 -10.62 -11.61 -0.88
N ARG A 24 -11.72 -11.33 -0.20
CA ARG A 24 -12.32 -9.99 -0.30
C ARG A 24 -11.68 -9.04 0.70
N VAL A 25 -10.39 -9.11 0.83
CA VAL A 25 -9.60 -8.23 1.67
C VAL A 25 -8.69 -7.47 0.73
N THR A 26 -8.92 -6.19 0.60
CA THR A 26 -8.13 -5.39 -0.33
C THR A 26 -6.83 -4.95 0.30
N VAL A 27 -5.84 -4.71 -0.55
CA VAL A 27 -4.61 -4.08 -0.09
C VAL A 27 -4.95 -2.73 0.53
N SER A 28 -5.90 -2.02 -0.05
CA SER A 28 -6.32 -0.72 0.46
C SER A 28 -6.78 -0.80 1.91
N LEU A 29 -7.53 -1.84 2.25
CA LEU A 29 -7.96 -2.00 3.64
C LEU A 29 -6.76 -2.13 4.55
N ILE A 30 -5.81 -2.97 4.18
CA ILE A 30 -4.63 -3.18 5.01
C ILE A 30 -3.85 -1.88 5.16
N LEU A 31 -3.71 -1.13 4.09
CA LEU A 31 -2.98 0.13 4.17
C LEU A 31 -3.68 1.10 5.10
N ASN A 32 -5.00 1.12 5.07
CA ASN A 32 -5.74 2.01 5.96
C ASN A 32 -5.59 1.60 7.42
N LEU A 33 -5.56 0.30 7.68
CA LEU A 33 -5.36 -0.15 9.05
C LEU A 33 -3.99 0.25 9.57
N VAL A 34 -2.98 0.10 8.75
CA VAL A 34 -1.63 0.50 9.12
C VAL A 34 -1.56 2.01 9.31
N ALA A 35 -2.21 2.75 8.42
CA ALA A 35 -2.21 4.21 8.50
C ALA A 35 -2.90 4.68 9.78
N ASN A 36 -3.81 3.87 10.31
CA ASN A 36 -4.47 4.19 11.55
C ASN A 36 -3.76 3.60 12.76
N GLN A 37 -2.50 3.26 12.56
CA GLN A 37 -1.59 2.89 13.64
C GLN A 37 -1.85 1.53 14.23
N MET A 38 -2.54 0.66 13.52
CA MET A 38 -2.65 -0.72 13.97
C MET A 38 -1.36 -1.44 13.67
N THR A 39 -0.88 -2.18 14.65
CA THR A 39 0.33 -2.98 14.44
C THR A 39 -0.05 -4.25 13.68
N THR A 40 0.97 -4.95 13.18
CA THR A 40 0.73 -6.23 12.54
C THR A 40 -0.02 -7.17 13.47
N ASP A 41 0.37 -7.23 14.73
CA ASP A 41 -0.32 -8.09 15.68
C ASP A 41 -1.77 -7.70 15.86
N ASP A 42 -2.06 -6.40 15.91
CA ASP A 42 -3.43 -5.92 16.02
C ASP A 42 -4.25 -6.36 14.82
N ILE A 43 -3.68 -6.25 13.65
CA ILE A 43 -4.40 -6.61 12.42
C ILE A 43 -4.67 -8.10 12.38
N LEU A 44 -3.68 -8.90 12.75
CA LEU A 44 -3.86 -10.35 12.75
C LEU A 44 -4.87 -10.80 13.78
N GLU A 45 -4.97 -10.07 14.86
CA GLU A 45 -5.97 -10.38 15.87
C GLU A 45 -7.37 -10.08 15.36
N ALA A 46 -7.52 -8.96 14.68
CA ALA A 46 -8.82 -8.55 14.15
C ALA A 46 -9.23 -9.37 12.94
N TYR A 47 -8.25 -9.82 12.16
CA TYR A 47 -8.50 -10.57 10.93
C TYR A 47 -7.68 -11.85 10.97
N PRO A 48 -8.14 -12.84 11.73
CA PRO A 48 -7.31 -14.03 12.00
C PRO A 48 -6.98 -14.89 10.78
N TYR A 49 -7.69 -14.69 9.67
CA TYR A 49 -7.35 -15.44 8.47
C TYR A 49 -6.19 -14.81 7.70
N LEU A 50 -5.72 -13.66 8.13
CA LEU A 50 -4.54 -13.05 7.53
C LEU A 50 -3.28 -13.57 8.17
N GLU A 51 -2.20 -13.46 7.43
CA GLU A 51 -0.88 -13.83 7.91
C GLU A 51 0.03 -12.62 7.83
N ALA A 52 1.10 -12.64 8.62
CA ALA A 52 2.03 -11.52 8.65
C ALA A 52 2.59 -11.23 7.26
N GLU A 53 2.82 -12.26 6.46
CA GLU A 53 3.36 -12.07 5.13
C GLU A 53 2.36 -11.35 4.23
N ASP A 54 1.05 -11.55 4.47
CA ASP A 54 0.04 -10.82 3.70
C ASP A 54 0.20 -9.32 3.89
N ILE A 55 0.41 -8.90 5.14
CA ILE A 55 0.55 -7.50 5.45
C ILE A 55 1.84 -6.97 4.86
N GLN A 56 2.90 -7.76 4.96
CA GLN A 56 4.19 -7.35 4.44
C GLN A 56 4.12 -7.14 2.93
N GLN A 57 3.48 -8.04 2.22
CA GLN A 57 3.39 -7.90 0.76
C GLN A 57 2.48 -6.74 0.37
N ALA A 58 1.42 -6.50 1.13
CA ALA A 58 0.57 -5.36 0.86
C ALA A 58 1.37 -4.07 0.96
N LEU A 59 2.22 -3.97 1.97
CA LEU A 59 3.06 -2.78 2.13
C LEU A 59 4.08 -2.66 1.02
N ARG A 60 4.65 -3.79 0.60
CA ARG A 60 5.61 -3.76 -0.50
C ARG A 60 4.97 -3.32 -1.80
N TYR A 61 3.77 -3.81 -2.04
CA TYR A 61 3.04 -3.42 -3.24
C TYR A 61 2.80 -1.92 -3.24
N ALA A 62 2.36 -1.38 -2.09
CA ALA A 62 2.11 0.05 -1.98
C ALA A 62 3.39 0.85 -2.14
N ALA A 63 4.48 0.36 -1.58
CA ALA A 63 5.76 1.05 -1.69
C ALA A 63 6.22 1.10 -3.15
N TRP A 64 6.01 0.01 -3.86
CA TRP A 64 6.38 -0.05 -5.26
C TRP A 64 5.58 0.96 -6.08
N LEU A 65 4.28 1.02 -5.84
CA LEU A 65 3.45 2.00 -6.53
C LEU A 65 3.85 3.42 -6.19
N ALA A 66 4.12 3.67 -4.93
CA ALA A 66 4.51 5.01 -4.48
C ALA A 66 5.85 5.41 -5.06
N GLU A 67 6.72 4.44 -5.22
CA GLU A 67 8.04 4.71 -5.77
C GLU A 67 7.94 5.21 -7.19
N GLU A 68 7.07 4.61 -7.97
CA GLU A 68 6.86 5.09 -9.32
C GLU A 68 6.34 6.49 -9.34
N LYS A 69 5.38 6.78 -8.49
CA LYS A 69 4.80 8.09 -8.45
C LYS A 69 5.78 9.13 -7.96
N VAL A 70 6.56 8.78 -6.97
CA VAL A 70 7.56 9.70 -6.43
C VAL A 70 8.58 10.02 -7.50
N TYR A 71 8.94 9.03 -8.28
CA TYR A 71 9.92 9.24 -9.33
C TYR A 71 9.41 10.25 -10.35
N GLU A 72 8.15 10.13 -10.75
CA GLU A 72 7.55 11.07 -11.68
C GLU A 72 7.52 12.46 -11.11
N LEU A 73 7.14 12.58 -9.85
CA LEU A 73 7.08 13.88 -9.22
C LEU A 73 8.46 14.51 -9.09
N ALA A 74 9.45 13.69 -8.83
CA ALA A 74 10.80 14.19 -8.72
C ALA A 74 11.26 14.79 -10.04
N GLU A 75 10.90 14.19 -11.13
CA GLU A 75 11.25 14.74 -12.42
C GLU A 75 10.61 16.10 -12.63
N VAL A 76 9.35 16.21 -12.29
CA VAL A 76 8.67 17.47 -12.43
C VAL A 76 9.28 18.53 -11.53
N ARG A 77 9.66 18.12 -10.32
CA ARG A 77 10.14 19.08 -9.37
C ARG A 77 11.52 19.54 -9.64
N THR A 78 12.28 18.82 -10.40
CA THR A 78 13.59 19.28 -10.67
C THR A 78 13.57 20.57 -11.38
N ASN A 79 12.44 20.95 -11.85
CA ASN A 79 12.37 22.19 -12.35
C ASN A 79 12.25 23.17 -11.36
N GLY A 80 11.90 22.91 -10.25
CA GLY A 80 11.61 23.81 -9.45
C GLY A 80 11.99 23.89 -8.29
N TYR A 81 11.63 23.50 -7.51
CA TYR A 81 11.94 23.51 -6.42
C TYR A 81 11.76 22.75 -5.59
N GLY A 82 12.01 22.36 -5.27
CA GLY A 82 11.92 21.56 -4.61
C GLY A 82 11.68 21.52 -3.29
N ARG A 83 11.53 21.71 -2.79
CA ARG A 83 11.25 21.60 -1.66
C ARG A 83 10.30 21.46 -1.12
N ILE A 84 9.67 21.34 -1.19
CA ILE A 84 8.80 21.15 -0.71
C ILE A 84 8.30 20.68 0.01
N ASN A 85 8.55 20.59 0.05
CA ASN A 85 8.30 20.14 0.79
C ASN A 85 7.71 20.01 1.38
N GLN A 86 7.39 19.92 1.25
CA GLN A 86 6.99 19.62 1.74
C GLN A 86 6.34 19.27 2.10
N PRO A 87 6.12 19.15 2.06
CA PRO A 87 5.49 18.61 2.47
C PRO A 87 4.87 18.31 2.81
N GLN A 88 4.63 18.17 2.68
CA GLN A 88 4.27 17.81 3.02
C GLN A 88 3.70 17.38 3.24
N PRO A 89 3.65 17.31 3.16
CA PRO A 89 3.08 16.76 3.45
C PRO A 89 2.32 16.60 4.10
N ARG A 90 2.08 16.58 4.04
CA ARG A 90 1.53 16.30 4.64
C ARG A 90 0.66 16.10 4.52
N LEU A 91 0.52 15.81 4.24
CA LEU A 91 0.02 15.34 4.14
C LEU A 91 -0.65 15.15 4.18
N TYR A 92 -0.83 15.08 4.08
CA TYR A 92 -1.09 14.72 4.30
C TYR A 92 -1.59 14.63 4.57
N VAL A 93 -1.76 14.49 4.52
CA VAL A 93 -1.71 14.34 4.93
C VAL A 93 -1.86 14.33 5.02
#